data_a15fa79a85ef779641c2cf4638878064
#
_entry.id   a15fa79a85ef779641c2cf4638878064
#
_cell.length_a   1.000
_cell.length_b   1.000
_cell.length_c   1.000
_cell.angle_alpha   90.00
_cell.angle_beta   90.00
_cell.angle_gamma   90.00
#
_symmetry.space_group_name_H-M   'P 1'
#
loop_
_entity.id
_entity.type
_entity.pdbx_description
1 polymer ?
#
loop_
_entity_poly.entity_id
_entity_poly.type
_entity_poly.pdbx_seq_one_letter_code
_entity_poly.pdbx_strand_id
1 'polypeptide(L)'
;SEMGPLVTKEHLERVKGYVDLGVKEGAKLIVDGRDIKLQGYENGYYIGGCLFDHVKKDMRIYKEEIFGPVLSVVRVTNFDEALQLINDHEFGNGTSIYTRDGDVGRTFANKIKVGMVGINIPIPVPVAFHSFGGWKRSLFGDLHMHGPEGVKFYTKLKTITSRWPSGIGSDPEFVMPTMK
;
A
#
# COMPACT_ATOMS: atom_id res chain seq x y z
N SER A 1 14.56 -19.17 -8.81
CA SER A 1 13.18 -19.47 -8.43
C SER A 1 12.34 -18.20 -8.50
N GLU A 2 11.11 -18.33 -8.98
CA GLU A 2 10.21 -17.18 -9.16
C GLU A 2 9.53 -16.78 -7.85
N MET A 3 9.36 -17.71 -6.92
CA MET A 3 8.75 -17.49 -5.62
C MET A 3 9.39 -18.39 -4.55
N GLY A 4 9.64 -17.85 -3.38
CA GLY A 4 10.15 -18.59 -2.23
C GLY A 4 9.03 -19.20 -1.37
N PRO A 5 9.38 -19.94 -0.30
CA PRO A 5 8.42 -20.47 0.66
C PRO A 5 7.82 -19.35 1.53
N LEU A 6 6.72 -19.63 2.19
CA LEU A 6 6.21 -18.82 3.28
C LEU A 6 7.13 -18.92 4.51
N VAL A 7 7.01 -17.95 5.43
CA VAL A 7 7.99 -17.79 6.53
C VAL A 7 7.82 -18.87 7.60
N THR A 8 6.58 -19.26 7.94
CA THR A 8 6.29 -20.24 9.00
C THR A 8 5.21 -21.25 8.57
N LYS A 9 5.13 -22.35 9.28
CA LYS A 9 4.09 -23.36 9.10
C LYS A 9 2.70 -22.79 9.40
N GLU A 10 2.59 -22.02 10.48
CA GLU A 10 1.33 -21.40 10.91
C GLU A 10 0.81 -20.46 9.83
N HIS A 11 1.72 -19.73 9.18
CA HIS A 11 1.33 -18.87 8.08
C HIS A 11 0.87 -19.65 6.84
N LEU A 12 1.56 -20.75 6.51
CA LEU A 12 1.12 -21.65 5.43
C LEU A 12 -0.30 -22.19 5.68
N GLU A 13 -0.58 -22.67 6.90
CA GLU A 13 -1.91 -23.17 7.25
C GLU A 13 -2.97 -22.05 7.23
N ARG A 14 -2.61 -20.85 7.66
CA ARG A 14 -3.49 -19.66 7.54
C ARG A 14 -3.84 -19.37 6.09
N VAL A 15 -2.85 -19.33 5.19
CA VAL A 15 -3.08 -19.06 3.75
C VAL A 15 -3.95 -20.13 3.12
N LYS A 16 -3.69 -21.42 3.41
CA LYS A 16 -4.54 -22.53 2.97
C LYS A 16 -5.98 -22.37 3.48
N GLY A 17 -6.14 -21.98 4.75
CA GLY A 17 -7.45 -21.70 5.34
C GLY A 17 -8.22 -20.59 4.63
N TYR A 18 -7.54 -19.55 4.13
CA TYR A 18 -8.18 -18.52 3.31
C TYR A 18 -8.61 -19.05 1.93
N VAL A 19 -7.86 -19.99 1.34
CA VAL A 19 -8.30 -20.63 0.10
C VAL A 19 -9.57 -21.45 0.33
N ASP A 20 -9.64 -22.23 1.41
CA ASP A 20 -10.86 -22.96 1.79
C ASP A 20 -12.03 -22.00 2.05
N LEU A 21 -11.76 -20.90 2.75
CA LEU A 21 -12.74 -19.89 3.07
C LEU A 21 -13.31 -19.24 1.80
N GLY A 22 -12.47 -18.88 0.82
CA GLY A 22 -12.91 -18.29 -0.43
C GLY A 22 -13.87 -19.18 -1.21
N VAL A 23 -13.59 -20.49 -1.25
CA VAL A 23 -14.51 -21.48 -1.83
C VAL A 23 -15.83 -21.53 -1.04
N LYS A 24 -15.77 -21.55 0.29
CA LYS A 24 -16.95 -21.57 1.15
C LYS A 24 -17.82 -20.33 1.04
N GLU A 25 -17.20 -19.17 0.82
CA GLU A 25 -17.90 -17.88 0.60
C GLU A 25 -18.49 -17.77 -0.80
N GLY A 26 -18.21 -18.73 -1.70
CA GLY A 26 -18.80 -18.81 -3.03
C GLY A 26 -17.96 -18.12 -4.13
N ALA A 27 -16.70 -17.76 -3.86
CA ALA A 27 -15.77 -17.36 -4.90
C ALA A 27 -15.37 -18.59 -5.76
N LYS A 28 -15.10 -18.37 -7.05
CA LYS A 28 -14.71 -19.42 -7.97
C LYS A 28 -13.20 -19.62 -7.93
N LEU A 29 -12.73 -20.72 -7.35
CA LEU A 29 -11.32 -21.11 -7.39
C LEU A 29 -10.98 -21.59 -8.81
N ILE A 30 -10.13 -20.84 -9.52
CA ILE A 30 -9.71 -21.11 -10.89
C ILE A 30 -8.39 -21.91 -10.91
N VAL A 31 -7.46 -21.52 -10.02
CA VAL A 31 -6.17 -22.20 -9.85
C VAL A 31 -6.01 -22.51 -8.38
N ASP A 32 -5.68 -23.75 -8.07
CA ASP A 32 -5.41 -24.24 -6.72
C ASP A 32 -3.94 -24.65 -6.61
N GLY A 33 -3.15 -23.87 -5.90
CA GLY A 33 -1.73 -24.14 -5.69
C GLY A 33 -1.40 -24.84 -4.38
N ARG A 34 -2.41 -25.32 -3.61
CA ARG A 34 -2.16 -25.89 -2.28
C ARG A 34 -1.39 -27.19 -2.29
N ASP A 35 -1.48 -27.97 -3.37
CA ASP A 35 -0.89 -29.30 -3.50
C ASP A 35 0.48 -29.32 -4.20
N ILE A 36 1.13 -28.16 -4.34
CA ILE A 36 2.47 -28.11 -4.95
C ILE A 36 3.45 -28.97 -4.16
N LYS A 37 4.22 -29.78 -4.87
CA LYS A 37 5.30 -30.61 -4.32
C LYS A 37 6.61 -30.25 -5.01
N LEU A 38 7.61 -29.90 -4.22
CA LEU A 38 8.95 -29.60 -4.70
C LEU A 38 9.92 -30.68 -4.24
N GLN A 39 10.46 -31.42 -5.19
CA GLN A 39 11.43 -32.49 -4.91
C GLN A 39 12.67 -31.92 -4.20
N GLY A 40 13.03 -32.51 -3.06
CA GLY A 40 14.15 -32.08 -2.23
C GLY A 40 13.85 -30.92 -1.27
N TYR A 41 12.60 -30.43 -1.25
CA TYR A 41 12.14 -29.34 -0.38
C TYR A 41 10.84 -29.67 0.35
N GLU A 42 10.57 -30.95 0.60
CA GLU A 42 9.30 -31.47 1.13
C GLU A 42 8.95 -30.90 2.52
N ASN A 43 9.97 -30.50 3.29
CA ASN A 43 9.81 -29.89 4.62
C ASN A 43 9.66 -28.35 4.58
N GLY A 44 9.67 -27.74 3.42
CA GLY A 44 9.50 -26.30 3.25
C GLY A 44 8.04 -25.87 3.27
N TYR A 45 7.80 -24.62 3.62
CA TYR A 45 6.45 -24.04 3.72
C TYR A 45 5.97 -23.48 2.36
N TYR A 46 5.96 -24.35 1.35
CA TYR A 46 5.62 -23.98 -0.02
C TYR A 46 4.11 -24.07 -0.28
N ILE A 47 3.63 -23.11 -1.04
CA ILE A 47 2.29 -23.09 -1.64
C ILE A 47 2.42 -22.45 -3.01
N GLY A 48 1.76 -23.01 -4.00
CA GLY A 48 1.68 -22.41 -5.34
C GLY A 48 0.68 -21.26 -5.40
N GLY A 49 0.67 -20.54 -6.53
CA GLY A 49 -0.30 -19.48 -6.77
C GLY A 49 -1.73 -20.01 -6.77
N CYS A 50 -2.62 -19.35 -6.06
CA CYS A 50 -4.05 -19.58 -6.10
C CYS A 50 -4.76 -18.40 -6.76
N LEU A 51 -5.77 -18.67 -7.58
CA LEU A 51 -6.54 -17.66 -8.29
C LEU A 51 -8.02 -17.84 -8.04
N PHE A 52 -8.64 -16.79 -7.50
CA PHE A 52 -10.10 -16.70 -7.38
C PHE A 52 -10.69 -15.73 -8.38
N ASP A 53 -11.82 -16.08 -8.95
CA ASP A 53 -12.69 -15.21 -9.74
C ASP A 53 -14.05 -15.03 -9.05
N HIS A 54 -14.80 -14.03 -9.48
CA HIS A 54 -16.11 -13.68 -8.90
C HIS A 54 -16.08 -13.41 -7.39
N VAL A 55 -14.98 -12.88 -6.88
CA VAL A 55 -14.88 -12.42 -5.49
C VAL A 55 -15.78 -11.19 -5.31
N LYS A 56 -16.49 -11.12 -4.18
CA LYS A 56 -17.37 -10.02 -3.83
C LYS A 56 -16.82 -9.23 -2.64
N LYS A 57 -17.20 -7.94 -2.55
CA LYS A 57 -16.72 -7.00 -1.52
C LYS A 57 -17.09 -7.37 -0.08
N ASP A 58 -18.06 -8.24 0.12
CA ASP A 58 -18.50 -8.72 1.43
C ASP A 58 -17.74 -9.95 1.91
N MET A 59 -17.01 -10.64 1.04
CA MET A 59 -16.18 -11.80 1.37
C MET A 59 -14.96 -11.42 2.22
N ARG A 60 -14.57 -12.28 3.14
CA ARG A 60 -13.39 -12.08 3.98
C ARG A 60 -12.10 -12.12 3.18
N ILE A 61 -12.02 -12.96 2.13
CA ILE A 61 -10.86 -13.00 1.22
C ILE A 61 -10.66 -11.70 0.45
N TYR A 62 -11.67 -10.81 0.37
CA TYR A 62 -11.54 -9.45 -0.15
C TYR A 62 -11.14 -8.46 0.93
N LYS A 63 -11.73 -8.55 2.13
CA LYS A 63 -11.55 -7.57 3.20
C LYS A 63 -10.24 -7.75 3.96
N GLU A 64 -9.79 -9.00 4.15
CA GLU A 64 -8.67 -9.32 5.02
C GLU A 64 -7.39 -9.53 4.20
N GLU A 65 -6.27 -9.09 4.74
CA GLU A 65 -4.96 -9.31 4.14
C GLU A 65 -4.53 -10.78 4.33
N ILE A 66 -4.46 -11.53 3.23
CA ILE A 66 -4.06 -12.95 3.25
C ILE A 66 -2.55 -13.09 3.46
N PHE A 67 -1.77 -12.22 2.88
CA PHE A 67 -0.32 -12.19 2.91
C PHE A 67 0.33 -13.47 2.34
N GLY A 68 -0.18 -13.95 1.22
CA GLY A 68 0.27 -15.16 0.53
C GLY A 68 -0.04 -15.10 -0.97
N PRO A 69 0.38 -16.10 -1.77
CA PRO A 69 0.21 -16.09 -3.23
C PRO A 69 -1.23 -16.43 -3.63
N VAL A 70 -2.17 -15.64 -3.19
CA VAL A 70 -3.61 -15.75 -3.49
C VAL A 70 -4.06 -14.48 -4.19
N LEU A 71 -4.49 -14.60 -5.44
CA LEU A 71 -5.03 -13.50 -6.23
C LEU A 71 -6.55 -13.59 -6.26
N SER A 72 -7.22 -12.51 -5.85
CA SER A 72 -8.67 -12.37 -5.86
C SER A 72 -9.11 -11.40 -6.96
N VAL A 73 -9.95 -11.85 -7.89
CA VAL A 73 -10.49 -11.04 -8.98
C VAL A 73 -11.92 -10.65 -8.66
N VAL A 74 -12.16 -9.34 -8.57
CA VAL A 74 -13.49 -8.74 -8.48
C VAL A 74 -13.86 -8.18 -9.85
N ARG A 75 -15.01 -8.56 -10.37
CA ARG A 75 -15.51 -8.08 -11.66
C ARG A 75 -16.43 -6.88 -11.44
N VAL A 76 -16.21 -5.84 -12.21
CA VAL A 76 -17.01 -4.60 -12.20
C VAL A 76 -17.52 -4.32 -13.60
N THR A 77 -18.59 -3.53 -13.72
CA THR A 77 -19.26 -3.24 -14.99
C THR A 77 -18.71 -2.00 -15.69
N ASN A 78 -18.11 -1.08 -14.92
CA ASN A 78 -17.61 0.18 -15.46
C ASN A 78 -16.49 0.75 -14.58
N PHE A 79 -15.89 1.84 -15.07
CA PHE A 79 -14.78 2.55 -14.41
C PHE A 79 -15.18 3.14 -13.05
N ASP A 80 -16.35 3.74 -12.94
CA ASP A 80 -16.79 4.39 -11.69
C ASP A 80 -17.02 3.38 -10.58
N GLU A 81 -17.54 2.20 -10.90
CA GLU A 81 -17.68 1.09 -9.96
C GLU A 81 -16.29 0.58 -9.48
N ALA A 82 -15.32 0.45 -10.40
CA ALA A 82 -13.96 0.07 -10.04
C ALA A 82 -13.31 1.10 -9.10
N LEU A 83 -13.45 2.38 -9.42
CA LEU A 83 -12.92 3.49 -8.63
C LEU A 83 -13.54 3.51 -7.23
N GLN A 84 -14.86 3.37 -7.15
CA GLN A 84 -15.60 3.36 -5.89
C GLN A 84 -15.20 2.15 -5.03
N LEU A 85 -15.06 0.95 -5.62
CA LEU A 85 -14.63 -0.26 -4.92
C LEU A 85 -13.30 -0.06 -4.19
N ILE A 86 -12.31 0.52 -4.88
CA ILE A 86 -10.97 0.78 -4.31
C ILE A 86 -11.06 1.91 -3.25
N ASN A 87 -11.83 2.96 -3.52
CA ASN A 87 -11.96 4.09 -2.61
C ASN A 87 -12.68 3.73 -1.31
N ASP A 88 -13.61 2.79 -1.33
CA ASP A 88 -14.35 2.33 -0.15
C ASP A 88 -13.55 1.34 0.71
N HIS A 89 -12.47 0.74 0.17
CA HIS A 89 -11.65 -0.18 0.92
C HIS A 89 -10.93 0.53 2.08
N GLU A 90 -10.84 -0.11 3.25
CA GLU A 90 -10.21 0.47 4.43
C GLU A 90 -8.68 0.63 4.32
N PHE A 91 -8.03 -0.15 3.45
CA PHE A 91 -6.61 -0.03 3.11
C PHE A 91 -6.42 0.79 1.84
N GLY A 92 -5.31 1.49 1.75
CA GLY A 92 -4.97 2.33 0.60
C GLY A 92 -3.46 2.42 0.39
N ASN A 93 -2.77 1.28 0.33
CA ASN A 93 -1.33 1.25 0.13
C ASN A 93 -0.95 1.67 -1.29
N GLY A 94 -1.34 0.89 -2.27
CA GLY A 94 -1.05 1.18 -3.67
C GLY A 94 -2.03 0.50 -4.61
N THR A 95 -2.12 1.04 -5.82
CA THR A 95 -2.93 0.48 -6.89
C THR A 95 -2.32 0.78 -8.25
N SER A 96 -2.70 0.01 -9.26
CA SER A 96 -2.27 0.24 -10.63
C SER A 96 -3.45 0.15 -11.59
N ILE A 97 -3.40 1.00 -12.61
CA ILE A 97 -4.33 0.96 -13.74
C ILE A 97 -3.57 0.62 -15.01
N TYR A 98 -4.16 -0.22 -15.85
CA TYR A 98 -3.63 -0.56 -17.17
C TYR A 98 -4.59 -0.06 -18.23
N THR A 99 -4.16 0.92 -19.00
CA THR A 99 -4.98 1.57 -20.02
C THR A 99 -4.11 2.16 -21.13
N ARG A 100 -4.68 2.28 -22.33
CA ARG A 100 -4.09 3.05 -23.44
C ARG A 100 -4.66 4.47 -23.52
N ASP A 101 -5.71 4.77 -22.75
CA ASP A 101 -6.37 6.06 -22.72
C ASP A 101 -5.75 6.95 -21.64
N GLY A 102 -5.14 8.05 -22.06
CA GLY A 102 -4.47 8.99 -21.17
C GLY A 102 -5.45 9.75 -20.25
N ASP A 103 -6.69 9.97 -20.67
CA ASP A 103 -7.69 10.65 -19.85
C ASP A 103 -8.21 9.73 -18.76
N VAL A 104 -8.41 8.46 -19.06
CA VAL A 104 -8.76 7.43 -18.07
C VAL A 104 -7.64 7.31 -17.03
N GLY A 105 -6.37 7.24 -17.47
CA GLY A 105 -5.23 7.16 -16.55
C GLY A 105 -5.11 8.38 -15.64
N ARG A 106 -5.22 9.60 -16.16
CA ARG A 106 -5.20 10.84 -15.36
C ARG A 106 -6.39 10.95 -14.42
N THR A 107 -7.58 10.63 -14.89
CA THR A 107 -8.80 10.64 -14.07
C THR A 107 -8.70 9.67 -12.91
N PHE A 108 -8.20 8.46 -13.16
CA PHE A 108 -7.95 7.47 -12.12
C PHE A 108 -6.97 8.01 -11.08
N ALA A 109 -5.78 8.47 -11.49
CA ALA A 109 -4.76 8.97 -10.59
C ALA A 109 -5.24 10.13 -9.70
N ASN A 110 -6.11 11.00 -10.23
CA ASN A 110 -6.66 12.13 -9.49
C ASN A 110 -7.79 11.76 -8.51
N LYS A 111 -8.58 10.73 -8.83
CA LYS A 111 -9.77 10.38 -8.03
C LYS A 111 -9.53 9.24 -7.03
N ILE A 112 -8.50 8.45 -7.22
CA ILE A 112 -8.21 7.29 -6.37
C ILE A 112 -7.63 7.72 -5.02
N LYS A 113 -8.10 7.10 -3.94
CA LYS A 113 -7.70 7.42 -2.55
C LYS A 113 -6.72 6.38 -2.00
N VAL A 114 -5.54 6.33 -2.59
CA VAL A 114 -4.43 5.46 -2.16
C VAL A 114 -3.12 6.24 -2.18
N GLY A 115 -2.11 5.76 -1.46
CA GLY A 115 -0.83 6.45 -1.32
C GLY A 115 0.08 6.36 -2.55
N MET A 116 0.00 5.27 -3.30
CA MET A 116 0.84 5.04 -4.48
C MET A 116 -0.02 4.63 -5.68
N VAL A 117 0.21 5.25 -6.82
CA VAL A 117 -0.56 4.98 -8.05
C VAL A 117 0.39 4.67 -9.20
N GLY A 118 0.20 3.51 -9.82
CA GLY A 118 0.87 3.10 -11.05
C GLY A 118 -0.04 3.26 -12.27
N ILE A 119 0.49 3.77 -13.36
CA ILE A 119 -0.17 3.75 -14.67
C ILE A 119 0.67 2.88 -15.58
N ASN A 120 0.14 1.72 -15.97
CA ASN A 120 0.83 0.70 -16.74
C ASN A 120 2.11 0.14 -16.08
N ILE A 121 2.17 0.22 -14.75
CA ILE A 121 3.25 -0.32 -13.90
C ILE A 121 2.62 -1.20 -12.83
N PRO A 122 3.09 -2.45 -12.63
CA PRO A 122 2.43 -3.38 -11.72
C PRO A 122 2.62 -3.05 -10.23
N ILE A 123 3.76 -2.47 -9.85
CA ILE A 123 4.10 -2.15 -8.47
C ILE A 123 4.60 -0.70 -8.43
N PRO A 124 3.77 0.26 -7.95
CA PRO A 124 4.08 1.69 -8.01
C PRO A 124 5.01 2.16 -6.88
N VAL A 125 6.03 1.41 -6.54
CA VAL A 125 6.99 1.74 -5.48
C VAL A 125 8.23 2.40 -6.10
N PRO A 126 8.51 3.67 -5.79
CA PRO A 126 9.70 4.35 -6.28
C PRO A 126 10.95 3.93 -5.48
N VAL A 127 12.12 4.43 -5.91
CA VAL A 127 13.35 4.29 -5.12
C VAL A 127 13.28 5.08 -3.81
N ALA A 128 13.96 4.60 -2.76
CA ALA A 128 13.79 5.04 -1.38
C ALA A 128 14.17 6.51 -1.08
N PHE A 129 14.80 7.24 -2.00
CA PHE A 129 15.04 8.67 -1.81
C PHE A 129 13.81 9.56 -2.11
N HIS A 130 12.76 8.99 -2.72
CA HIS A 130 11.46 9.63 -2.83
C HIS A 130 10.58 9.30 -1.63
N SER A 131 9.74 10.23 -1.22
CA SER A 131 8.70 9.96 -0.23
C SER A 131 7.60 9.09 -0.85
N PHE A 132 7.26 7.99 -0.22
CA PHE A 132 6.17 7.12 -0.64
C PHE A 132 5.60 6.33 0.54
N GLY A 133 4.38 5.87 0.41
CA GLY A 133 3.71 5.02 1.39
C GLY A 133 2.21 4.99 1.20
N GLY A 134 1.53 4.27 2.08
CA GLY A 134 0.08 4.10 2.05
C GLY A 134 -0.70 5.28 2.61
N TRP A 135 -2.00 5.25 2.35
CA TRP A 135 -3.02 6.07 3.00
C TRP A 135 -3.94 5.20 3.86
N LYS A 136 -4.91 5.79 4.50
CA LYS A 136 -5.93 5.10 5.31
C LYS A 136 -5.25 4.20 6.37
N ARG A 137 -5.74 2.97 6.55
CA ARG A 137 -5.15 2.00 7.49
C ARG A 137 -3.83 1.37 7.02
N SER A 138 -3.33 1.73 5.84
CA SER A 138 -2.02 1.27 5.35
C SER A 138 -0.85 2.13 5.84
N LEU A 139 -1.11 3.14 6.66
CA LEU A 139 -0.08 4.01 7.25
C LEU A 139 -0.44 4.35 8.71
N PHE A 140 0.55 4.39 9.58
CA PHE A 140 0.44 4.92 10.94
C PHE A 140 1.00 6.34 10.98
N GLY A 141 0.14 7.33 11.26
CA GLY A 141 0.49 8.75 11.25
C GLY A 141 0.41 9.39 9.85
N ASP A 142 0.96 10.59 9.72
CA ASP A 142 0.78 11.45 8.55
C ASP A 142 2.00 11.51 7.63
N LEU A 143 3.17 11.06 8.10
CA LEU A 143 4.42 11.12 7.37
C LEU A 143 4.91 9.74 6.94
N HIS A 144 5.36 9.65 5.70
CA HIS A 144 6.02 8.45 5.18
C HIS A 144 7.45 8.32 5.72
N MET A 145 7.99 7.09 5.80
CA MET A 145 9.30 6.82 6.36
C MET A 145 10.47 6.97 5.38
N HIS A 146 10.20 7.22 4.11
CA HIS A 146 11.20 7.32 3.04
C HIS A 146 11.32 8.75 2.51
N GLY A 147 12.45 9.04 1.86
CA GLY A 147 12.74 10.34 1.28
C GLY A 147 12.83 11.48 2.31
N PRO A 148 12.57 12.73 1.92
CA PRO A 148 12.62 13.88 2.83
C PRO A 148 11.68 13.78 4.03
N GLU A 149 10.54 13.09 3.87
CA GLU A 149 9.59 12.89 4.96
C GLU A 149 10.15 11.96 6.05
N GLY A 150 11.05 11.03 5.70
CA GLY A 150 11.74 10.19 6.67
C GLY A 150 12.58 10.99 7.66
N VAL A 151 13.24 12.06 7.21
CA VAL A 151 13.99 12.96 8.09
C VAL A 151 13.04 13.68 9.06
N LYS A 152 11.92 14.19 8.56
CA LYS A 152 10.90 14.86 9.37
C LYS A 152 10.27 13.92 10.40
N PHE A 153 10.06 12.65 10.03
CA PHE A 153 9.49 11.63 10.90
C PHE A 153 10.36 11.38 12.15
N TYR A 154 11.68 11.33 12.00
CA TYR A 154 12.61 11.04 13.09
C TYR A 154 13.17 12.28 13.80
N THR A 155 12.80 13.48 13.38
CA THR A 155 13.32 14.73 13.94
C THR A 155 12.20 15.64 14.43
N LYS A 156 12.57 16.63 15.22
CA LYS A 156 11.66 17.70 15.69
C LYS A 156 12.16 19.04 15.18
N LEU A 157 11.27 19.85 14.63
CA LEU A 157 11.56 21.22 14.27
C LEU A 157 11.73 22.06 15.53
N LYS A 158 12.81 22.82 15.62
CA LYS A 158 13.01 23.84 16.64
C LYS A 158 13.20 25.20 15.97
N THR A 159 12.34 26.15 16.32
CA THR A 159 12.49 27.54 15.87
C THR A 159 13.24 28.34 16.93
N ILE A 160 14.28 29.03 16.49
CA ILE A 160 15.08 29.91 17.38
C ILE A 160 15.05 31.28 16.74
N THR A 161 14.56 32.26 17.50
CA THR A 161 14.63 33.67 17.14
C THR A 161 15.60 34.35 18.11
N SER A 162 16.61 35.05 17.59
CA SER A 162 17.62 35.73 18.39
C SER A 162 17.89 37.12 17.87
N ARG A 163 18.18 38.03 18.78
CA ARG A 163 18.66 39.36 18.47
C ARG A 163 19.96 39.60 19.25
N TRP A 164 20.98 40.05 18.59
CA TRP A 164 22.27 40.41 19.20
C TRP A 164 22.38 41.93 19.17
N PRO A 165 22.15 42.66 20.30
CA PRO A 165 22.32 44.10 20.33
C PRO A 165 23.79 44.45 20.11
N SER A 166 24.03 45.44 19.24
CA SER A 166 25.36 46.00 19.01
C SER A 166 25.66 47.09 20.03
N GLY A 167 26.64 46.84 20.90
CA GLY A 167 27.14 47.85 21.85
C GLY A 167 26.74 47.62 23.33
N ILE A 168 27.66 47.97 24.25
CA ILE A 168 27.43 47.95 25.69
C ILE A 168 26.68 49.26 26.02
N GLY A 169 25.38 49.19 26.31
CA GLY A 169 24.61 50.32 26.80
C GLY A 169 23.50 50.86 25.89
N SER A 170 23.13 50.14 24.86
CA SER A 170 21.90 50.43 24.10
C SER A 170 20.69 49.80 24.81
N ASP A 171 19.68 50.58 25.09
CA ASP A 171 18.41 50.09 25.62
C ASP A 171 17.79 49.05 24.68
N PRO A 172 17.09 48.02 25.23
CA PRO A 172 16.49 47.00 24.40
C PRO A 172 15.32 47.58 23.58
N GLU A 173 15.59 47.97 22.35
CA GLU A 173 14.53 48.29 21.37
C GLU A 173 13.91 46.99 20.79
N PHE A 174 12.66 46.77 21.12
CA PHE A 174 11.84 45.75 20.48
C PHE A 174 11.28 46.27 19.14
N VAL A 175 12.08 46.23 18.10
CA VAL A 175 11.60 46.49 16.72
C VAL A 175 11.46 45.20 16.00
N MET A 176 10.23 44.83 15.63
CA MET A 176 9.97 43.68 14.75
C MET A 176 10.55 43.94 13.38
N PRO A 177 11.36 43.03 12.78
CA PRO A 177 11.83 43.21 11.42
C PRO A 177 10.64 43.20 10.46
N THR A 178 10.45 44.27 9.72
CA THR A 178 9.49 44.34 8.61
C THR A 178 10.20 43.91 7.34
N MET A 179 9.60 43.01 6.61
CA MET A 179 10.05 42.72 5.23
C MET A 179 9.83 43.97 4.36
N LYS A 180 10.91 44.45 3.72
CA LYS A 180 10.83 45.45 2.64
C LYS A 180 10.69 44.74 1.32
#